data_ddf0e3aca51d93058b051f0014a1fd72
#
_entry.id   ddf0e3aca51d93058b051f0014a1fd72
#
_cell.length_a   1.000
_cell.length_b   1.000
_cell.length_c   1.000
_cell.angle_alpha   90.00
_cell.angle_beta   90.00
_cell.angle_gamma   90.00
#
_symmetry.space_group_name_H-M   'P 1'
#
loop_
_entity.id
_entity.type
_entity.pdbx_description
1 polymer ?
#
loop_
_entity_poly.entity_id
_entity_poly.type
_entity_poly.pdbx_seq_one_letter_code
_entity_poly.pdbx_strand_id
1 'polypeptide(L)'
;MYIILLNKVPKIEISIFGIKMINDIKNEKHLKCILARGPGVNLFLTAIFYLLYNSRFTIQRYTAFGVNLIMFAFNMLPVYYLDGGQILYITSKFYQNHCKSISILTVIFIGFIGIAMCLAGQNYGIIRAMLLFMVYFILNLATD
;
A
#
# COMPACT_ATOMS: atom_id res chain seq x y z
N MET A 1 -9.12 7.17 -16.32
CA MET A 1 -7.72 7.37 -16.74
C MET A 1 -7.09 6.12 -17.36
N TYR A 2 -7.33 4.91 -16.87
CA TYR A 2 -6.98 3.64 -17.56
C TYR A 2 -7.56 3.60 -18.98
N ILE A 3 -8.83 3.95 -19.13
CA ILE A 3 -9.55 4.02 -20.40
C ILE A 3 -8.91 5.04 -21.35
N ILE A 4 -8.44 6.19 -20.82
CA ILE A 4 -7.82 7.27 -21.62
C ILE A 4 -6.44 6.85 -22.15
N LEU A 5 -5.68 6.05 -21.39
CA LEU A 5 -4.33 5.62 -21.78
C LEU A 5 -4.30 4.42 -22.71
N LEU A 6 -5.28 3.52 -22.60
CA LEU A 6 -5.26 2.24 -23.28
C LEU A 6 -6.44 2.03 -24.24
N ASN A 7 -7.41 2.94 -24.25
CA ASN A 7 -8.66 2.84 -25.02
C ASN A 7 -9.39 1.48 -24.85
N LYS A 8 -9.18 0.84 -23.69
CA LYS A 8 -9.76 -0.47 -23.33
C LYS A 8 -10.33 -0.42 -21.92
N VAL A 9 -11.45 -1.10 -21.71
CA VAL A 9 -12.04 -1.27 -20.37
C VAL A 9 -11.28 -2.41 -19.68
N PRO A 10 -10.75 -2.22 -18.45
CA PRO A 10 -10.06 -3.29 -17.73
C PRO A 10 -11.04 -4.41 -17.39
N LYS A 11 -10.62 -5.64 -17.54
CA LYS A 11 -11.35 -6.77 -16.93
C LYS A 11 -11.15 -6.71 -15.42
N ILE A 12 -12.25 -6.63 -14.70
CA ILE A 12 -12.26 -6.58 -13.25
C ILE A 12 -12.66 -7.97 -12.76
N GLU A 13 -11.77 -8.63 -12.02
CA GLU A 13 -12.10 -9.83 -11.27
C GLU A 13 -12.29 -9.45 -9.80
N ILE A 14 -13.48 -9.74 -9.30
CA ILE A 14 -13.78 -9.57 -7.87
C ILE A 14 -13.41 -10.89 -7.19
N SER A 15 -12.38 -10.85 -6.36
CA SER A 15 -11.96 -11.95 -5.50
C SER A 15 -12.43 -11.68 -4.06
N ILE A 16 -12.49 -12.73 -3.24
CA ILE A 16 -12.74 -12.61 -1.78
C ILE A 16 -11.71 -11.65 -1.12
N PHE A 17 -10.55 -11.51 -1.72
CA PHE A 17 -9.42 -10.71 -1.24
C PHE A 17 -9.33 -9.29 -1.86
N GLY A 18 -10.32 -8.89 -2.67
CA GLY A 18 -10.36 -7.55 -3.28
C GLY A 18 -10.64 -7.56 -4.78
N ILE A 19 -10.45 -6.41 -5.39
CA ILE A 19 -10.66 -6.20 -6.82
C ILE A 19 -9.31 -6.37 -7.52
N LYS A 20 -9.13 -7.43 -8.30
CA LYS A 20 -7.97 -7.66 -9.14
C LYS A 20 -8.25 -7.11 -10.55
N MET A 21 -7.49 -6.13 -10.97
CA MET A 21 -7.49 -5.70 -12.37
C MET A 21 -6.58 -6.62 -13.18
N ILE A 22 -7.15 -7.36 -14.15
CA ILE A 22 -6.35 -8.11 -15.09
C ILE A 22 -5.87 -7.12 -16.16
N ASN A 23 -4.61 -6.77 -16.07
CA ASN A 23 -3.98 -5.84 -16.98
C ASN A 23 -3.26 -6.59 -18.10
N ASP A 24 -3.82 -6.56 -19.31
CA ASP A 24 -3.12 -6.93 -20.56
C ASP A 24 -2.12 -5.85 -21.00
N ILE A 25 -1.49 -5.16 -20.03
CA ILE A 25 -0.57 -4.08 -20.33
C ILE A 25 0.81 -4.67 -20.62
N LYS A 26 1.14 -4.80 -21.90
CA LYS A 26 2.48 -5.24 -22.37
C LYS A 26 3.58 -4.19 -22.11
N ASN A 27 3.23 -2.93 -21.80
CA ASN A 27 4.21 -1.86 -21.62
C ASN A 27 4.47 -1.62 -20.12
N GLU A 28 5.62 -2.04 -19.63
CA GLU A 28 6.06 -1.90 -18.26
C GLU A 28 6.03 -0.45 -17.74
N LYS A 29 6.35 0.53 -18.61
CA LYS A 29 6.33 1.95 -18.21
C LYS A 29 4.91 2.42 -17.87
N HIS A 30 3.92 2.00 -18.66
CA HIS A 30 2.53 2.34 -18.39
C HIS A 30 2.02 1.67 -17.11
N LEU A 31 2.41 0.43 -16.88
CA LEU A 31 2.04 -0.30 -15.67
C LEU A 31 2.63 0.36 -14.41
N LYS A 32 3.92 0.70 -14.40
CA LYS A 32 4.55 1.45 -13.30
C LYS A 32 3.83 2.78 -13.03
N CYS A 33 3.47 3.51 -14.07
CA CYS A 33 2.77 4.77 -13.95
C CYS A 33 1.37 4.61 -13.34
N ILE A 34 0.66 3.52 -13.67
CA ILE A 34 -0.67 3.22 -13.09
C ILE A 34 -0.53 2.85 -11.60
N LEU A 35 0.41 1.99 -11.25
CA LEU A 35 0.67 1.57 -9.87
C LEU A 35 1.11 2.74 -8.98
N ALA A 36 1.95 3.64 -9.50
CA ALA A 36 2.43 4.80 -8.75
C ALA A 36 1.34 5.85 -8.45
N ARG A 37 0.18 5.77 -9.10
CA ARG A 37 -0.90 6.78 -8.91
C ARG A 37 -1.59 6.67 -7.57
N GLY A 38 -1.86 5.46 -7.08
CA GLY A 38 -2.45 5.26 -5.76
C GLY A 38 -1.64 5.95 -4.66
N PRO A 39 -0.38 5.54 -4.47
CA PRO A 39 0.53 6.21 -3.53
C PRO A 39 0.74 7.69 -3.86
N GLY A 40 0.85 8.06 -5.14
CA GLY A 40 1.07 9.43 -5.58
C GLY A 40 -0.06 10.39 -5.17
N VAL A 41 -1.32 9.96 -5.28
CA VAL A 41 -2.48 10.75 -4.82
C VAL A 41 -2.44 10.94 -3.30
N ASN A 42 -2.13 9.89 -2.54
CA ASN A 42 -2.03 9.96 -1.09
C ASN A 42 -0.89 10.91 -0.66
N LEU A 43 0.26 10.86 -1.34
CA LEU A 43 1.37 11.79 -1.09
C LEU A 43 0.98 13.24 -1.42
N PHE A 44 0.30 13.47 -2.54
CA PHE A 44 -0.18 14.79 -2.94
C PHE A 44 -1.18 15.37 -1.93
N LEU A 45 -2.15 14.56 -1.49
CA LEU A 45 -3.11 14.97 -0.45
C LEU A 45 -2.41 15.24 0.89
N THR A 46 -1.41 14.43 1.24
CA THR A 46 -0.57 14.67 2.42
C THR A 46 0.08 16.05 2.37
N ALA A 47 0.66 16.43 1.22
CA ALA A 47 1.28 17.74 1.04
C ALA A 47 0.26 18.88 1.14
N ILE A 48 -0.92 18.73 0.53
CA ILE A 48 -2.00 19.71 0.63
C ILE A 48 -2.44 19.90 2.08
N PHE A 49 -2.73 18.81 2.79
CA PHE A 49 -3.19 18.90 4.18
C PHE A 49 -2.10 19.42 5.13
N TYR A 50 -0.83 19.16 4.85
CA TYR A 50 0.29 19.76 5.56
C TYR A 50 0.33 21.29 5.39
N LEU A 51 0.19 21.80 4.18
CA LEU A 51 0.13 23.23 3.91
C LEU A 51 -1.09 23.90 4.56
N LEU A 52 -2.26 23.24 4.50
CA LEU A 52 -3.47 23.73 5.14
C LEU A 52 -3.41 23.67 6.66
N TYR A 53 -2.67 22.71 7.24
CA TYR A 53 -2.42 22.61 8.67
C TYR A 53 -1.62 23.81 9.17
N ASN A 54 -0.61 24.23 8.44
CA ASN A 54 0.27 25.35 8.81
C ASN A 54 -0.48 26.71 8.81
N SER A 55 -1.61 26.81 8.07
CA SER A 55 -2.42 28.04 8.03
C SER A 55 -3.41 28.16 9.19
N ARG A 56 -4.06 27.05 9.61
CA ARG A 56 -4.99 26.99 10.76
C ARG A 56 -5.06 25.56 11.28
N PHE A 57 -4.70 25.37 12.55
CA PHE A 57 -4.82 24.08 13.21
C PHE A 57 -6.29 23.65 13.33
N THR A 58 -6.63 22.48 12.76
CA THR A 58 -7.93 21.85 12.93
C THR A 58 -7.69 20.35 13.05
N ILE A 59 -8.33 19.68 14.01
CA ILE A 59 -8.20 18.23 14.24
C ILE A 59 -8.46 17.43 12.96
N GLN A 60 -9.47 17.82 12.17
CA GLN A 60 -9.80 17.15 10.90
C GLN A 60 -8.65 17.21 9.89
N ARG A 61 -7.94 18.35 9.78
CA ARG A 61 -6.79 18.49 8.86
C ARG A 61 -5.61 17.66 9.30
N TYR A 62 -5.35 17.61 10.60
CA TYR A 62 -4.31 16.77 11.19
C TYR A 62 -4.61 15.27 10.94
N THR A 63 -5.85 14.85 11.17
CA THR A 63 -6.28 13.47 10.90
C THR A 63 -6.17 13.14 9.41
N ALA A 64 -6.62 14.02 8.53
CA ALA A 64 -6.53 13.83 7.09
C ALA A 64 -5.07 13.75 6.61
N PHE A 65 -4.18 14.61 7.12
CA PHE A 65 -2.75 14.53 6.88
C PHE A 65 -2.18 13.17 7.31
N GLY A 66 -2.44 12.75 8.55
CA GLY A 66 -1.92 11.50 9.10
C GLY A 66 -2.43 10.27 8.34
N VAL A 67 -3.72 10.21 8.03
CA VAL A 67 -4.31 9.09 7.28
C VAL A 67 -3.69 8.97 5.89
N ASN A 68 -3.56 10.07 5.14
CA ASN A 68 -2.98 10.02 3.79
C ASN A 68 -1.50 9.64 3.83
N LEU A 69 -0.74 10.13 4.83
CA LEU A 69 0.67 9.78 5.01
C LEU A 69 0.83 8.28 5.32
N ILE A 70 0.01 7.73 6.21
CA ILE A 70 0.02 6.31 6.54
C ILE A 70 -0.35 5.48 5.32
N MET A 71 -1.39 5.87 4.58
CA MET A 71 -1.82 5.17 3.35
C MET A 71 -0.73 5.20 2.28
N PHE A 72 -0.03 6.33 2.11
CA PHE A 72 1.13 6.41 1.21
C PHE A 72 2.23 5.44 1.65
N ALA A 73 2.68 5.53 2.90
CA ALA A 73 3.75 4.70 3.43
C ALA A 73 3.41 3.21 3.33
N PHE A 74 2.16 2.86 3.63
CA PHE A 74 1.64 1.52 3.55
C PHE A 74 1.67 0.96 2.12
N ASN A 75 1.15 1.71 1.15
CA ASN A 75 1.13 1.27 -0.24
C ASN A 75 2.54 1.19 -0.86
N MET A 76 3.54 1.87 -0.28
CA MET A 76 4.94 1.80 -0.71
C MET A 76 5.75 0.66 -0.08
N LEU A 77 5.16 -0.14 0.82
CA LEU A 77 5.84 -1.30 1.39
C LEU A 77 6.25 -2.32 0.32
N PRO A 78 7.42 -2.97 0.48
CA PRO A 78 7.91 -3.98 -0.46
C PRO A 78 7.21 -5.33 -0.27
N VAL A 79 5.89 -5.32 -0.36
CA VAL A 79 5.03 -6.49 -0.27
C VAL A 79 4.37 -6.71 -1.62
N TYR A 80 4.47 -7.91 -2.17
CA TYR A 80 4.08 -8.23 -3.55
C TYR A 80 2.67 -7.78 -3.95
N TYR A 81 1.70 -7.81 -3.03
CA TYR A 81 0.31 -7.42 -3.29
C TYR A 81 0.06 -5.92 -3.21
N LEU A 82 1.00 -5.13 -2.71
CA LEU A 82 0.91 -3.67 -2.61
C LEU A 82 1.55 -3.01 -3.84
N ASP A 83 1.13 -1.77 -4.12
CA ASP A 83 1.60 -1.02 -5.29
C ASP A 83 3.14 -0.90 -5.31
N GLY A 84 3.76 -0.63 -4.15
CA GLY A 84 5.22 -0.55 -3.99
C GLY A 84 5.92 -1.86 -4.31
N GLY A 85 5.40 -2.98 -3.82
CA GLY A 85 5.91 -4.31 -4.13
C GLY A 85 5.79 -4.67 -5.61
N GLN A 86 4.66 -4.34 -6.23
CA GLN A 86 4.47 -4.56 -7.67
C GLN A 86 5.41 -3.68 -8.52
N ILE A 87 5.62 -2.43 -8.15
CA ILE A 87 6.61 -1.55 -8.80
C ILE A 87 8.01 -2.14 -8.69
N LEU A 88 8.40 -2.64 -7.51
CA LEU A 88 9.69 -3.31 -7.28
C LEU A 88 9.80 -4.59 -8.10
N TYR A 89 8.74 -5.38 -8.19
CA TYR A 89 8.69 -6.60 -9.00
C TYR A 89 8.98 -6.33 -10.47
N ILE A 90 8.40 -5.27 -11.04
CA ILE A 90 8.62 -4.89 -12.44
C ILE A 90 10.00 -4.25 -12.65
N THR A 91 10.60 -3.67 -11.61
CA THR A 91 11.84 -2.87 -11.73
C THR A 91 13.09 -3.67 -11.42
N SER A 92 13.03 -4.63 -10.48
CA SER A 92 14.19 -5.32 -9.93
C SER A 92 14.12 -6.83 -10.12
N LYS A 93 15.07 -7.40 -10.87
CA LYS A 93 15.24 -8.86 -10.99
C LYS A 93 15.53 -9.52 -9.65
N PHE A 94 16.26 -8.84 -8.77
CA PHE A 94 16.55 -9.33 -7.42
C PHE A 94 15.24 -9.51 -6.63
N TYR A 95 14.36 -8.51 -6.69
CA TYR A 95 13.07 -8.60 -6.02
C TYR A 95 12.18 -9.69 -6.63
N GLN A 96 12.19 -9.88 -7.96
CA GLN A 96 11.44 -10.97 -8.62
C GLN A 96 11.80 -12.34 -8.05
N ASN A 97 13.10 -12.59 -7.83
CA ASN A 97 13.58 -13.88 -7.32
C ASN A 97 13.30 -14.10 -5.82
N HIS A 98 13.12 -13.04 -5.05
CA HIS A 98 13.01 -13.09 -3.59
C HIS A 98 11.71 -12.44 -3.06
N CYS A 99 10.73 -12.17 -3.94
CA CYS A 99 9.55 -11.38 -3.59
C CYS A 99 8.75 -11.98 -2.41
N LYS A 100 8.60 -13.30 -2.34
CA LYS A 100 7.91 -13.99 -1.22
C LYS A 100 8.69 -13.78 0.09
N SER A 101 9.99 -14.03 0.10
CA SER A 101 10.83 -13.88 1.29
C SER A 101 10.86 -12.44 1.81
N ILE A 102 11.00 -11.46 0.90
CA ILE A 102 11.01 -10.04 1.26
C ILE A 102 9.64 -9.62 1.81
N SER A 103 8.55 -10.06 1.18
CA SER A 103 7.19 -9.78 1.66
C SER A 103 6.95 -10.34 3.05
N ILE A 104 7.33 -11.60 3.31
CA ILE A 104 7.21 -12.23 4.62
C ILE A 104 8.04 -11.46 5.67
N LEU A 105 9.29 -11.13 5.35
CA LEU A 105 10.17 -10.39 6.26
C LEU A 105 9.58 -9.02 6.61
N THR A 106 9.02 -8.31 5.62
CA THR A 106 8.37 -7.01 5.83
C THR A 106 7.16 -7.14 6.75
N VAL A 107 6.32 -8.15 6.55
CA VAL A 107 5.14 -8.40 7.40
C VAL A 107 5.56 -8.74 8.83
N ILE A 108 6.57 -9.58 9.02
CA ILE A 108 7.12 -9.92 10.35
C ILE A 108 7.67 -8.65 11.03
N PHE A 109 8.41 -7.81 10.31
CA PHE A 109 8.96 -6.56 10.84
C PHE A 109 7.87 -5.59 11.30
N ILE A 110 6.80 -5.42 10.51
CA ILE A 110 5.65 -4.60 10.89
C ILE A 110 4.97 -5.16 12.14
N GLY A 111 4.82 -6.48 12.22
CA GLY A 111 4.27 -7.13 13.40
C GLY A 111 5.11 -6.92 14.65
N PHE A 112 6.42 -6.99 14.52
CA PHE A 112 7.33 -6.72 15.63
C PHE A 112 7.18 -5.27 16.14
N ILE A 113 7.06 -4.29 15.22
CA ILE A 113 6.77 -2.90 15.58
C ILE A 113 5.42 -2.80 16.31
N GLY A 114 4.38 -3.49 15.82
CA GLY A 114 3.06 -3.50 16.45
C GLY A 114 3.09 -4.04 17.89
N ILE A 115 3.82 -5.13 18.11
CA ILE A 115 4.03 -5.71 19.46
C ILE A 115 4.80 -4.74 20.35
N ALA A 116 5.87 -4.13 19.85
CA ALA A 116 6.66 -3.17 20.61
C ALA A 116 5.81 -1.94 21.02
N MET A 117 4.95 -1.45 20.14
CA MET A 117 4.01 -0.36 20.45
C MET A 117 2.97 -0.79 21.51
N CYS A 118 2.54 -2.05 21.48
CA CYS A 118 1.66 -2.62 22.49
C CYS A 118 2.30 -2.61 23.89
N LEU A 119 3.52 -3.08 23.96
CA LEU A 119 4.27 -3.13 25.21
C LEU A 119 4.57 -1.72 25.78
N ALA A 120 4.68 -0.71 24.90
CA ALA A 120 4.86 0.67 25.27
C ALA A 120 3.57 1.38 25.74
N GLY A 121 2.45 0.65 25.89
CA GLY A 121 1.18 1.20 26.39
C GLY A 121 0.42 2.08 25.41
N GLN A 122 0.71 1.98 24.13
CA GLN A 122 0.04 2.74 23.07
C GLN A 122 -1.36 2.15 22.74
N ASN A 123 -2.20 2.97 22.13
CA ASN A 123 -3.63 2.69 21.84
C ASN A 123 -3.89 1.30 21.23
N TYR A 124 -4.61 0.45 21.96
CA TYR A 124 -5.00 -0.92 21.53
C TYR A 124 -5.76 -1.00 20.20
N GLY A 125 -6.41 0.09 19.74
CA GLY A 125 -7.11 0.12 18.46
C GLY A 125 -6.20 -0.03 17.25
N ILE A 126 -5.07 0.68 17.24
CA ILE A 126 -4.07 0.62 16.16
C ILE A 126 -3.43 -0.76 16.11
N ILE A 127 -3.18 -1.35 17.28
CA ILE A 127 -2.55 -2.67 17.40
C ILE A 127 -3.46 -3.76 16.85
N ARG A 128 -4.76 -3.72 17.19
CA ARG A 128 -5.75 -4.66 16.62
C ARG A 128 -5.83 -4.55 15.10
N ALA A 129 -5.82 -3.34 14.55
CA ALA A 129 -5.82 -3.11 13.11
C ALA A 129 -4.56 -3.68 12.45
N MET A 130 -3.38 -3.48 13.03
CA MET A 130 -2.11 -4.03 12.54
C MET A 130 -2.09 -5.55 12.59
N LEU A 131 -2.59 -6.17 13.68
CA LEU A 131 -2.66 -7.62 13.82
C LEU A 131 -3.63 -8.25 12.81
N LEU A 132 -4.82 -7.68 12.62
CA LEU A 132 -5.78 -8.13 11.61
C LEU A 132 -5.17 -8.04 10.20
N PHE A 133 -4.44 -6.98 9.93
CA PHE A 133 -3.75 -6.80 8.67
C PHE A 133 -2.65 -7.85 8.46
N MET A 134 -1.86 -8.17 9.49
CA MET A 134 -0.86 -9.24 9.43
C MET A 134 -1.49 -10.61 9.13
N VAL A 135 -2.57 -10.95 9.85
CA VAL A 135 -3.29 -12.22 9.65
C VAL A 135 -3.80 -12.30 8.21
N TYR A 136 -4.44 -11.25 7.71
CA TYR A 136 -4.90 -11.16 6.33
C TYR A 136 -3.76 -11.40 5.32
N PHE A 137 -2.60 -10.77 5.56
CA PHE A 137 -1.43 -10.90 4.68
C PHE A 137 -0.81 -12.30 4.71
N ILE A 138 -0.69 -12.90 5.90
CA ILE A 138 -0.16 -14.26 6.05
C ILE A 138 -1.07 -15.27 5.35
N LEU A 139 -2.40 -15.11 5.49
CA LEU A 139 -3.36 -15.97 4.80
C LEU A 139 -3.23 -15.87 3.27
N ASN A 140 -3.07 -14.66 2.72
CA ASN A 140 -2.85 -14.47 1.28
C ASN A 140 -1.54 -15.11 0.79
N LEU A 141 -0.45 -14.99 1.58
CA LEU A 141 0.84 -15.60 1.22
C LEU A 141 0.81 -17.13 1.32
N ALA A 142 -0.08 -17.70 2.14
CA ALA A 142 -0.21 -19.15 2.31
C ALA A 142 -1.11 -19.80 1.22
N THR A 143 -1.95 -19.01 0.54
CA THR A 143 -2.89 -19.52 -0.48
C THR A 143 -2.33 -19.46 -1.92
N ASP A 144 -1.21 -18.76 -2.15
CA ASP A 144 -0.43 -18.70 -3.41
C ASP A 144 0.84 -19.57 -3.32
#